data_0f215dd10fa550fd0332809df1e1586a
#
_entry.id   0f215dd10fa550fd0332809df1e1586a
#
_cell.length_a   1.000
_cell.length_b   1.000
_cell.length_c   1.000
_cell.angle_alpha   90.00
_cell.angle_beta   90.00
_cell.angle_gamma   90.00
#
_symmetry.space_group_name_H-M   'P 1'
#
loop_
_entity.id
_entity.type
_entity.pdbx_description
1 polymer ?
#
loop_
_entity_poly.entity_id
_entity_poly.type
_entity_poly.pdbx_seq_one_letter_code
_entity_poly.pdbx_strand_id
1 'polypeptide(L)'
;TLITSSAASDVYKRQAQPGVTNLGITQAVQDEGFYYAPDPSSQIACSIGGNIAENSGGVHCLKYGLTTNNVLGIEMVTMDGEILRLGGKHLDSGHLDVLGVMTGSEGLLGVVTEVTVRILRKPATQRALLVGFDTVQEGGQAVSDVIAAGIIPAGMEMMDNPAINAAEDFVNAGYPREAAALLIIELDGPEAEVDVLIKRVSEIVKASGASSIRISQSEEERNQFWAGRKSAFPAVGRISPDYLCMDGTIPRKALPEMLTRMSVSYTHLRAHETTNY
;
A
#
# COMPACT_ATOMS: atom_id res chain seq x y z
N THR A 1 2.55 -20.92 16.39
CA THR A 1 2.46 -19.48 16.08
C THR A 1 1.35 -18.91 16.94
N LEU A 2 1.70 -18.15 17.98
CA LEU A 2 0.72 -17.65 18.93
C LEU A 2 0.37 -16.18 18.61
N ILE A 3 -0.92 -15.92 18.44
CA ILE A 3 -1.52 -14.59 18.55
C ILE A 3 -2.28 -14.62 19.88
N THR A 4 -1.92 -13.74 20.82
CA THR A 4 -2.61 -13.65 22.10
C THR A 4 -3.43 -12.37 22.18
N SER A 5 -4.66 -12.46 22.70
CA SER A 5 -5.45 -11.29 23.05
C SER A 5 -5.27 -11.00 24.54
N SER A 6 -5.06 -9.75 24.90
CA SER A 6 -5.13 -9.31 26.29
C SER A 6 -6.48 -8.64 26.60
N ALA A 7 -6.79 -8.51 27.90
CA ALA A 7 -8.10 -8.10 28.43
C ALA A 7 -8.58 -6.71 27.94
N ALA A 8 -9.82 -6.36 28.21
CA ALA A 8 -10.66 -5.25 27.72
C ALA A 8 -10.04 -3.84 27.56
N SER A 9 -8.89 -3.55 28.15
CA SER A 9 -8.13 -2.29 27.93
C SER A 9 -7.31 -2.29 26.64
N ASP A 10 -7.22 -3.41 25.92
CA ASP A 10 -6.35 -3.64 24.77
C ASP A 10 -7.12 -3.91 23.46
N VAL A 11 -8.33 -3.40 23.33
CA VAL A 11 -9.25 -3.63 22.19
C VAL A 11 -8.63 -3.22 20.83
N TYR A 12 -7.64 -2.33 20.83
CA TYR A 12 -6.99 -1.83 19.62
C TYR A 12 -5.56 -2.35 19.42
N LYS A 13 -5.22 -3.47 20.04
CA LYS A 13 -3.85 -4.02 20.01
C LYS A 13 -3.87 -5.54 19.92
N ARG A 14 -2.84 -6.08 19.28
CA ARG A 14 -2.55 -7.53 19.26
C ARG A 14 -1.05 -7.77 19.43
N GLN A 15 -0.72 -8.82 20.15
CA GLN A 15 0.63 -9.36 20.20
C GLN A 15 0.75 -10.53 19.24
N ALA A 16 1.87 -10.61 18.56
CA ALA A 16 2.17 -11.64 17.59
C ALA A 16 3.64 -12.05 17.65
N GLN A 17 3.91 -13.32 17.40
CA GLN A 17 5.26 -13.81 17.15
C GLN A 17 5.75 -13.36 15.77
N PRO A 18 7.07 -13.15 15.57
CA PRO A 18 7.61 -12.58 14.32
C PRO A 18 7.31 -13.38 13.07
N GLY A 19 7.10 -14.69 13.18
CA GLY A 19 6.74 -15.58 12.07
C GLY A 19 5.26 -15.58 11.66
N VAL A 20 4.40 -14.79 12.34
CA VAL A 20 3.00 -14.62 11.91
C VAL A 20 2.97 -13.84 10.60
N THR A 21 2.19 -14.31 9.61
CA THR A 21 2.02 -13.57 8.36
C THR A 21 1.26 -12.26 8.60
N ASN A 22 1.56 -11.25 7.81
CA ASN A 22 0.86 -9.97 7.89
C ASN A 22 -0.66 -10.17 7.82
N LEU A 23 -1.16 -10.88 6.82
CA LEU A 23 -2.59 -11.19 6.67
C LEU A 23 -3.13 -12.02 7.85
N GLY A 24 -2.31 -12.90 8.44
CA GLY A 24 -2.69 -13.72 9.60
C GLY A 24 -3.09 -12.89 10.81
N ILE A 25 -2.52 -11.68 10.98
CA ILE A 25 -2.93 -10.76 12.06
C ILE A 25 -4.37 -10.29 11.81
N THR A 26 -4.69 -9.85 10.59
CA THR A 26 -6.06 -9.45 10.22
C THR A 26 -7.04 -10.61 10.38
N GLN A 27 -6.71 -11.81 9.90
CA GLN A 27 -7.56 -12.99 10.02
C GLN A 27 -7.87 -13.36 11.48
N ALA A 28 -6.93 -13.14 12.38
CA ALA A 28 -7.11 -13.44 13.80
C ALA A 28 -8.05 -12.46 14.53
N VAL A 29 -8.34 -11.29 13.95
CA VAL A 29 -9.16 -10.24 14.60
C VAL A 29 -10.39 -9.84 13.78
N GLN A 30 -10.55 -10.38 12.57
CA GLN A 30 -11.62 -9.97 11.66
C GLN A 30 -13.03 -10.29 12.17
N ASP A 31 -13.18 -11.38 12.91
CA ASP A 31 -14.47 -11.78 13.50
C ASP A 31 -14.91 -10.84 14.63
N GLU A 32 -13.95 -10.10 15.21
CA GLU A 32 -14.20 -9.04 16.18
C GLU A 32 -14.44 -7.67 15.51
N GLY A 33 -14.40 -7.60 14.17
CA GLY A 33 -14.58 -6.38 13.39
C GLY A 33 -13.34 -5.49 13.30
N PHE A 34 -12.13 -6.08 13.47
CA PHE A 34 -10.85 -5.38 13.39
C PHE A 34 -9.98 -5.88 12.24
N TYR A 35 -8.92 -5.12 11.93
CA TYR A 35 -7.91 -5.49 10.95
C TYR A 35 -6.58 -4.82 11.27
N TYR A 36 -5.48 -5.34 10.70
CA TYR A 36 -4.16 -4.72 10.71
C TYR A 36 -3.99 -3.95 9.41
N ALA A 37 -3.73 -2.64 9.51
CA ALA A 37 -3.84 -1.74 8.36
C ALA A 37 -2.71 -1.85 7.33
N PRO A 38 -1.41 -1.99 7.69
CA PRO A 38 -0.37 -2.20 6.69
C PRO A 38 -0.60 -3.49 5.89
N ASP A 39 -0.69 -3.37 4.56
CA ASP A 39 -1.09 -4.46 3.67
C ASP A 39 -0.16 -4.60 2.45
N PRO A 40 1.12 -4.95 2.65
CA PRO A 40 2.02 -5.19 1.53
C PRO A 40 1.43 -6.22 0.56
N SER A 41 1.75 -6.12 -0.74
CA SER A 41 1.27 -7.08 -1.75
C SER A 41 1.61 -8.53 -1.40
N SER A 42 2.71 -8.72 -0.67
CA SER A 42 3.19 -10.00 -0.14
C SER A 42 2.54 -10.44 1.17
N GLN A 43 1.49 -9.77 1.67
CA GLN A 43 0.89 -9.99 3.00
C GLN A 43 0.47 -11.43 3.30
N ILE A 44 0.23 -12.24 2.26
CA ILE A 44 -0.09 -13.67 2.40
C ILE A 44 1.12 -14.51 2.81
N ALA A 45 2.33 -14.03 2.57
CA ALA A 45 3.58 -14.76 2.74
C ALA A 45 4.59 -14.06 3.66
N CYS A 46 4.66 -12.71 3.64
CA CYS A 46 5.59 -11.97 4.49
C CYS A 46 5.24 -12.09 5.97
N SER A 47 6.27 -12.19 6.81
CA SER A 47 6.12 -12.25 8.27
C SER A 47 6.14 -10.86 8.89
N ILE A 48 5.49 -10.70 10.05
CA ILE A 48 5.49 -9.43 10.77
C ILE A 48 6.89 -9.03 11.25
N GLY A 49 7.75 -9.99 11.58
CA GLY A 49 9.14 -9.71 11.94
C GLY A 49 9.93 -9.14 10.74
N GLY A 50 9.72 -9.70 9.53
CA GLY A 50 10.28 -9.14 8.30
C GLY A 50 9.71 -7.74 7.99
N ASN A 51 8.41 -7.54 8.18
CA ASN A 51 7.79 -6.22 7.98
C ASN A 51 8.38 -5.15 8.91
N ILE A 52 8.75 -5.51 10.15
CA ILE A 52 9.44 -4.59 11.05
C ILE A 52 10.86 -4.32 10.56
N ALA A 53 11.59 -5.35 10.17
CA ALA A 53 12.96 -5.19 9.67
C ALA A 53 13.03 -4.25 8.46
N GLU A 54 12.05 -4.35 7.53
CA GLU A 54 12.01 -3.56 6.30
C GLU A 54 11.15 -2.28 6.39
N ASN A 55 10.45 -2.05 7.52
CA ASN A 55 9.42 -0.99 7.62
C ASN A 55 8.41 -1.06 6.48
N SER A 56 7.89 -2.24 6.22
CA SER A 56 7.02 -2.51 5.06
C SER A 56 5.75 -1.66 5.08
N GLY A 57 5.32 -1.26 3.88
CA GLY A 57 4.05 -0.59 3.62
C GLY A 57 3.19 -1.37 2.64
N GLY A 58 2.07 -0.78 2.24
CA GLY A 58 1.14 -1.34 1.27
C GLY A 58 0.30 -0.26 0.61
N VAL A 59 -0.74 -0.66 -0.12
CA VAL A 59 -1.59 0.28 -0.87
C VAL A 59 -2.32 1.27 0.04
N HIS A 60 -2.53 0.92 1.30
CA HIS A 60 -3.23 1.76 2.29
C HIS A 60 -2.31 2.63 3.15
N CYS A 61 -0.99 2.63 2.91
CA CYS A 61 -0.06 3.40 3.73
C CYS A 61 -0.23 4.92 3.60
N LEU A 62 -0.85 5.42 2.53
CA LEU A 62 -1.18 6.84 2.37
C LEU A 62 -2.03 7.38 3.52
N LYS A 63 -3.04 6.62 3.96
CA LYS A 63 -3.96 6.99 5.04
C LYS A 63 -3.54 6.42 6.39
N TYR A 64 -3.08 5.18 6.41
CA TYR A 64 -2.88 4.41 7.64
C TYR A 64 -1.43 4.25 8.06
N GLY A 65 -0.50 4.72 7.23
CA GLY A 65 0.94 4.66 7.51
C GLY A 65 1.58 3.31 7.24
N LEU A 66 2.88 3.27 7.47
CA LEU A 66 3.76 2.12 7.32
C LEU A 66 3.74 1.24 8.60
N THR A 67 4.56 0.22 8.63
CA THR A 67 4.76 -0.62 9.81
C THR A 67 5.14 0.20 11.04
N THR A 68 6.06 1.17 10.92
CA THR A 68 6.48 2.06 12.02
C THR A 68 5.33 2.83 12.68
N ASN A 69 4.29 3.19 11.90
CA ASN A 69 3.11 3.89 12.42
C ASN A 69 2.11 2.97 13.13
N ASN A 70 2.29 1.66 13.01
CA ASN A 70 1.36 0.64 13.48
C ASN A 70 1.96 -0.35 14.47
N VAL A 71 3.27 -0.30 14.70
CA VAL A 71 3.96 -1.04 15.77
C VAL A 71 3.95 -0.19 17.03
N LEU A 72 3.52 -0.79 18.14
CA LEU A 72 3.45 -0.14 19.46
C LEU A 72 4.61 -0.59 20.35
N GLY A 73 5.13 -1.79 20.17
CA GLY A 73 6.24 -2.32 20.93
C GLY A 73 6.77 -3.62 20.36
N ILE A 74 8.00 -3.93 20.71
CA ILE A 74 8.67 -5.17 20.35
C ILE A 74 9.42 -5.74 21.55
N GLU A 75 9.57 -7.05 21.60
CA GLU A 75 10.64 -7.73 22.29
C GLU A 75 11.65 -8.18 21.24
N MET A 76 12.93 -8.02 21.56
CA MET A 76 14.01 -8.39 20.65
C MET A 76 15.22 -8.92 21.42
N VAL A 77 16.05 -9.67 20.71
CA VAL A 77 17.36 -10.12 21.22
C VAL A 77 18.45 -9.37 20.45
N THR A 78 19.34 -8.71 21.18
CA THR A 78 20.49 -7.98 20.60
C THR A 78 21.60 -8.95 20.16
N MET A 79 22.60 -8.43 19.46
CA MET A 79 23.79 -9.22 19.06
C MET A 79 24.58 -9.77 20.26
N ASP A 80 24.48 -9.14 21.42
CA ASP A 80 25.12 -9.58 22.65
C ASP A 80 24.27 -10.61 23.43
N GLY A 81 23.11 -10.98 22.91
CA GLY A 81 22.18 -11.93 23.51
C GLY A 81 21.28 -11.35 24.59
N GLU A 82 21.26 -10.02 24.75
CA GLU A 82 20.38 -9.36 25.70
C GLU A 82 18.96 -9.25 25.17
N ILE A 83 17.97 -9.47 26.05
CA ILE A 83 16.55 -9.31 25.72
C ILE A 83 16.15 -7.87 26.05
N LEU A 84 15.72 -7.12 25.02
CA LEU A 84 15.20 -5.77 25.16
C LEU A 84 13.71 -5.74 24.89
N ARG A 85 12.98 -4.91 25.64
CA ARG A 85 11.58 -4.56 25.37
C ARG A 85 11.49 -3.07 25.09
N LEU A 86 11.06 -2.73 23.88
CA LEU A 86 10.98 -1.36 23.37
C LEU A 86 9.53 -1.00 23.08
N GLY A 87 9.16 0.25 23.35
CA GLY A 87 7.78 0.70 23.22
C GLY A 87 6.89 0.09 24.30
N GLY A 88 5.64 -0.14 23.99
CA GLY A 88 4.67 -0.68 24.93
C GLY A 88 3.24 -0.64 24.43
N LYS A 89 2.32 -0.16 25.27
CA LYS A 89 0.89 -0.10 24.94
C LYS A 89 0.47 1.26 24.34
N HIS A 90 1.39 2.18 24.17
CA HIS A 90 1.15 3.54 23.67
C HIS A 90 2.12 3.88 22.56
N LEU A 91 1.67 4.72 21.59
CA LEU A 91 2.51 5.23 20.52
C LEU A 91 3.60 6.21 21.00
N ASP A 92 3.42 6.77 22.19
CA ASP A 92 4.34 7.72 22.77
C ASP A 92 5.22 7.03 23.81
N SER A 93 6.53 7.12 23.61
CA SER A 93 7.52 6.75 24.63
C SER A 93 8.03 8.04 25.26
N GLY A 94 7.98 8.17 26.59
CA GLY A 94 8.52 9.34 27.29
C GLY A 94 10.04 9.53 27.16
N HIS A 95 10.69 8.82 26.22
CA HIS A 95 12.14 8.79 25.96
C HIS A 95 12.44 8.85 24.47
N LEU A 96 13.70 8.61 24.10
CA LEU A 96 14.11 8.48 22.69
C LEU A 96 13.31 7.38 21.99
N ASP A 97 12.91 7.64 20.74
CA ASP A 97 12.18 6.67 19.91
C ASP A 97 13.10 5.57 19.37
N VAL A 98 13.54 4.70 20.27
CA VAL A 98 14.38 3.54 19.90
C VAL A 98 13.58 2.53 19.09
N LEU A 99 12.25 2.43 19.29
CA LEU A 99 11.37 1.58 18.49
C LEU A 99 11.38 1.99 17.03
N GLY A 100 11.35 3.30 16.75
CA GLY A 100 11.48 3.82 15.40
C GLY A 100 12.83 3.53 14.76
N VAL A 101 13.92 3.52 15.52
CA VAL A 101 15.26 3.12 15.05
C VAL A 101 15.31 1.64 14.68
N MET A 102 14.62 0.78 15.45
CA MET A 102 14.59 -0.66 15.21
C MET A 102 13.75 -1.04 14.00
N THR A 103 12.68 -0.28 13.72
CA THR A 103 11.80 -0.50 12.57
C THR A 103 12.48 0.01 11.29
N GLY A 104 12.76 -0.89 10.36
CA GLY A 104 13.54 -0.59 9.16
C GLY A 104 15.06 -0.77 9.32
N SER A 105 15.49 -1.46 10.41
CA SER A 105 16.92 -1.73 10.66
C SER A 105 17.49 -2.94 9.88
N GLU A 106 16.69 -3.58 9.02
CA GLU A 106 17.07 -4.75 8.21
C GLU A 106 17.60 -5.93 9.07
N GLY A 107 17.22 -5.99 10.35
CA GLY A 107 17.72 -6.99 11.29
C GLY A 107 19.14 -6.76 11.81
N LEU A 108 19.80 -5.66 11.43
CA LEU A 108 21.20 -5.37 11.77
C LEU A 108 21.39 -5.05 13.26
N LEU A 109 20.34 -4.62 13.97
CA LEU A 109 20.41 -4.23 15.38
C LEU A 109 19.94 -5.33 16.34
N GLY A 110 19.34 -6.40 15.83
CA GLY A 110 18.88 -7.54 16.61
C GLY A 110 17.72 -8.30 15.96
N VAL A 111 17.26 -9.35 16.61
CA VAL A 111 16.19 -10.22 16.15
C VAL A 111 14.94 -9.99 16.97
N VAL A 112 13.84 -9.60 16.32
CA VAL A 112 12.53 -9.41 16.95
C VAL A 112 11.94 -10.77 17.32
N THR A 113 11.47 -10.92 18.57
CA THR A 113 10.88 -12.17 19.10
C THR A 113 9.40 -12.03 19.43
N GLU A 114 8.92 -10.82 19.69
CA GLU A 114 7.50 -10.52 19.90
C GLU A 114 7.18 -9.11 19.38
N VAL A 115 5.98 -8.93 18.87
CA VAL A 115 5.50 -7.65 18.34
C VAL A 115 4.15 -7.31 18.94
N THR A 116 3.99 -6.06 19.39
CA THR A 116 2.69 -5.47 19.70
C THR A 116 2.30 -4.52 18.59
N VAL A 117 1.19 -4.79 17.90
CA VAL A 117 0.68 -3.98 16.81
C VAL A 117 -0.63 -3.29 17.18
N ARG A 118 -0.86 -2.13 16.56
CA ARG A 118 -2.16 -1.46 16.57
C ARG A 118 -3.06 -2.15 15.55
N ILE A 119 -4.29 -2.43 15.95
CA ILE A 119 -5.37 -2.87 15.04
C ILE A 119 -6.43 -1.78 14.97
N LEU A 120 -7.11 -1.71 13.84
CA LEU A 120 -8.15 -0.72 13.58
C LEU A 120 -9.50 -1.40 13.39
N ARG A 121 -10.59 -0.70 13.68
CA ARG A 121 -11.93 -1.17 13.30
C ARG A 121 -12.07 -1.15 11.78
N LYS A 122 -12.68 -2.19 11.22
CA LYS A 122 -13.04 -2.18 9.80
C LYS A 122 -13.92 -0.96 9.52
N PRO A 123 -13.65 -0.19 8.46
CA PRO A 123 -14.51 0.91 8.05
C PRO A 123 -15.90 0.38 7.67
N ALA A 124 -16.94 1.18 7.94
CA ALA A 124 -18.31 0.80 7.64
C ALA A 124 -18.55 0.64 6.12
N THR A 125 -17.85 1.45 5.32
CA THR A 125 -17.97 1.45 3.86
C THR A 125 -16.59 1.63 3.23
N GLN A 126 -16.36 0.91 2.14
CA GLN A 126 -15.17 1.03 1.28
C GLN A 126 -15.63 1.01 -0.17
N ARG A 127 -15.24 2.01 -0.95
CA ARG A 127 -15.55 2.09 -2.39
C ARG A 127 -14.32 2.55 -3.16
N ALA A 128 -14.13 1.98 -4.35
CA ALA A 128 -13.02 2.32 -5.22
C ALA A 128 -13.52 2.94 -6.53
N LEU A 129 -12.74 3.91 -7.03
CA LEU A 129 -12.85 4.43 -8.38
C LEU A 129 -11.72 3.83 -9.22
N LEU A 130 -12.07 3.37 -10.41
CA LEU A 130 -11.16 2.96 -11.47
C LEU A 130 -11.21 4.05 -12.55
N VAL A 131 -10.11 4.78 -12.74
CA VAL A 131 -10.07 5.99 -13.56
C VAL A 131 -9.03 5.86 -14.66
N GLY A 132 -9.45 5.92 -15.92
CA GLY A 132 -8.57 5.91 -17.09
C GLY A 132 -8.22 7.33 -17.56
N PHE A 133 -7.01 7.49 -18.09
CA PHE A 133 -6.50 8.74 -18.67
C PHE A 133 -5.83 8.47 -20.01
N ASP A 134 -5.90 9.45 -20.92
CA ASP A 134 -5.30 9.37 -22.24
C ASP A 134 -3.81 9.71 -22.22
N THR A 135 -3.32 10.31 -21.12
CA THR A 135 -1.91 10.59 -20.90
C THR A 135 -1.48 10.26 -19.47
N VAL A 136 -0.22 9.90 -19.29
CA VAL A 136 0.38 9.65 -17.96
C VAL A 136 0.44 10.92 -17.12
N GLN A 137 0.61 12.08 -17.76
CA GLN A 137 0.64 13.39 -17.12
C GLN A 137 -0.70 13.73 -16.47
N GLU A 138 -1.82 13.50 -17.15
CA GLU A 138 -3.16 13.73 -16.61
C GLU A 138 -3.41 12.84 -15.38
N GLY A 139 -3.02 11.56 -15.44
CA GLY A 139 -3.09 10.67 -14.29
C GLY A 139 -2.25 11.18 -13.10
N GLY A 140 -1.01 11.60 -13.34
CA GLY A 140 -0.15 12.18 -12.31
C GLY A 140 -0.68 13.51 -11.75
N GLN A 141 -1.28 14.34 -12.61
CA GLN A 141 -1.93 15.60 -12.19
C GLN A 141 -3.14 15.31 -11.30
N ALA A 142 -3.97 14.34 -11.67
CA ALA A 142 -5.13 13.92 -10.86
C ALA A 142 -4.74 13.48 -9.44
N VAL A 143 -3.63 12.74 -9.29
CA VAL A 143 -3.08 12.39 -7.96
C VAL A 143 -2.78 13.65 -7.15
N SER A 144 -2.10 14.61 -7.76
CA SER A 144 -1.73 15.88 -7.11
C SER A 144 -2.97 16.69 -6.72
N ASP A 145 -3.97 16.77 -7.59
CA ASP A 145 -5.19 17.55 -7.39
C ASP A 145 -6.08 16.97 -6.30
N VAL A 146 -6.22 15.65 -6.22
CA VAL A 146 -6.97 14.98 -5.14
C VAL A 146 -6.35 15.30 -3.78
N ILE A 147 -5.02 15.20 -3.67
CA ILE A 147 -4.33 15.51 -2.41
C ILE A 147 -4.40 17.00 -2.09
N ALA A 148 -4.23 17.88 -3.10
CA ALA A 148 -4.33 19.34 -2.91
C ALA A 148 -5.72 19.79 -2.46
N ALA A 149 -6.77 19.03 -2.82
CA ALA A 149 -8.14 19.27 -2.33
C ALA A 149 -8.36 18.85 -0.87
N GLY A 150 -7.31 18.38 -0.17
CA GLY A 150 -7.37 17.94 1.22
C GLY A 150 -8.01 16.54 1.39
N ILE A 151 -8.14 15.78 0.31
CA ILE A 151 -8.67 14.42 0.35
C ILE A 151 -7.50 13.44 0.49
N ILE A 152 -7.56 12.60 1.53
CA ILE A 152 -6.59 11.51 1.75
C ILE A 152 -7.33 10.19 1.51
N PRO A 153 -7.21 9.59 0.31
CA PRO A 153 -7.79 8.29 0.03
C PRO A 153 -7.21 7.20 0.94
N ALA A 154 -7.97 6.13 1.17
CA ALA A 154 -7.49 4.94 1.85
C ALA A 154 -6.30 4.34 1.09
N GLY A 155 -6.41 4.27 -0.24
CA GLY A 155 -5.34 3.89 -1.15
C GLY A 155 -5.47 4.64 -2.48
N MET A 156 -4.33 4.94 -3.11
CA MET A 156 -4.29 5.54 -4.44
C MET A 156 -3.07 5.02 -5.19
N GLU A 157 -3.31 4.28 -6.27
CA GLU A 157 -2.29 3.60 -7.04
C GLU A 157 -2.44 3.88 -8.53
N MET A 158 -1.33 4.02 -9.22
CA MET A 158 -1.28 4.30 -10.65
C MET A 158 -0.56 3.19 -11.41
N MET A 159 -1.01 2.90 -12.60
CA MET A 159 -0.33 2.04 -13.59
C MET A 159 -0.28 2.72 -14.95
N ASP A 160 0.80 2.49 -15.69
CA ASP A 160 0.92 2.88 -17.09
C ASP A 160 0.32 1.81 -18.03
N ASN A 161 0.23 2.11 -19.31
CA ASN A 161 -0.38 1.21 -20.30
C ASN A 161 0.27 -0.20 -20.35
N PRO A 162 1.60 -0.37 -20.34
CA PRO A 162 2.20 -1.69 -20.30
C PRO A 162 1.79 -2.50 -19.08
N ALA A 163 1.75 -1.87 -17.89
CA ALA A 163 1.34 -2.54 -16.64
C ALA A 163 -0.16 -2.86 -16.64
N ILE A 164 -1.01 -1.97 -17.18
CA ILE A 164 -2.45 -2.20 -17.36
C ILE A 164 -2.68 -3.48 -18.18
N ASN A 165 -2.03 -3.58 -19.34
CA ASN A 165 -2.22 -4.71 -20.23
C ASN A 165 -1.65 -6.01 -19.65
N ALA A 166 -0.48 -5.97 -19.02
CA ALA A 166 0.10 -7.12 -18.34
C ALA A 166 -0.83 -7.66 -17.22
N ALA A 167 -1.36 -6.76 -16.38
CA ALA A 167 -2.29 -7.12 -15.31
C ALA A 167 -3.61 -7.67 -15.86
N GLU A 168 -4.15 -7.06 -16.93
CA GLU A 168 -5.40 -7.50 -17.55
C GLU A 168 -5.28 -8.89 -18.19
N ASP A 169 -4.15 -9.18 -18.85
CA ASP A 169 -3.86 -10.52 -19.38
C ASP A 169 -3.67 -11.57 -18.29
N PHE A 170 -3.30 -11.14 -17.09
CA PHE A 170 -3.03 -12.05 -15.97
C PHE A 170 -4.30 -12.40 -15.17
N VAL A 171 -5.14 -11.41 -14.84
CA VAL A 171 -6.28 -11.58 -13.91
C VAL A 171 -7.64 -11.18 -14.49
N ASN A 172 -7.70 -10.55 -15.68
CA ASN A 172 -8.92 -10.07 -16.30
C ASN A 172 -9.76 -9.19 -15.36
N ALA A 173 -9.14 -8.12 -14.85
CA ALA A 173 -9.73 -7.20 -13.89
C ALA A 173 -10.75 -6.23 -14.49
N GLY A 174 -10.88 -6.19 -15.82
CA GLY A 174 -11.75 -5.27 -16.57
C GLY A 174 -11.15 -3.86 -16.70
N TYR A 175 -9.83 -3.77 -16.82
CA TYR A 175 -9.13 -2.49 -17.00
C TYR A 175 -9.28 -1.95 -18.42
N PRO A 176 -9.30 -0.60 -18.59
CA PRO A 176 -9.33 0.02 -19.91
C PRO A 176 -7.98 -0.13 -20.61
N ARG A 177 -7.85 -1.09 -21.52
CA ARG A 177 -6.59 -1.45 -22.20
C ARG A 177 -5.97 -0.31 -23.02
N GLU A 178 -6.82 0.60 -23.52
CA GLU A 178 -6.38 1.74 -24.34
C GLU A 178 -5.89 2.93 -23.51
N ALA A 179 -6.16 2.94 -22.19
CA ALA A 179 -5.73 4.05 -21.34
C ALA A 179 -4.21 4.11 -21.24
N ALA A 180 -3.65 5.32 -21.34
CA ALA A 180 -2.21 5.53 -21.14
C ALA A 180 -1.84 5.45 -19.65
N ALA A 181 -2.78 5.81 -18.77
CA ALA A 181 -2.65 5.64 -17.33
C ALA A 181 -3.98 5.22 -16.68
N LEU A 182 -3.88 4.47 -15.60
CA LEU A 182 -4.99 4.03 -14.77
C LEU A 182 -4.72 4.43 -13.34
N LEU A 183 -5.70 5.07 -12.67
CA LEU A 183 -5.72 5.27 -11.23
C LEU A 183 -6.76 4.38 -10.58
N ILE A 184 -6.39 3.75 -9.47
CA ILE A 184 -7.31 3.13 -8.52
C ILE A 184 -7.30 4.01 -7.29
N ILE A 185 -8.47 4.56 -6.92
CA ILE A 185 -8.62 5.45 -5.77
C ILE A 185 -9.66 4.83 -4.84
N GLU A 186 -9.24 4.41 -3.65
CA GLU A 186 -10.14 3.85 -2.63
C GLU A 186 -10.47 4.87 -1.56
N LEU A 187 -11.73 4.98 -1.23
CA LEU A 187 -12.27 5.83 -0.16
C LEU A 187 -12.99 4.94 0.85
N ASP A 188 -12.74 5.19 2.12
CA ASP A 188 -13.30 4.42 3.22
C ASP A 188 -13.68 5.29 4.41
N GLY A 189 -14.66 4.83 5.16
CA GLY A 189 -15.19 5.54 6.34
C GLY A 189 -16.67 5.33 6.54
N PRO A 190 -17.36 6.27 7.21
CA PRO A 190 -18.83 6.31 7.29
C PRO A 190 -19.44 6.49 5.88
N GLU A 191 -20.56 5.82 5.61
CA GLU A 191 -21.20 5.81 4.28
C GLU A 191 -21.47 7.22 3.74
N ALA A 192 -22.05 8.10 4.56
CA ALA A 192 -22.35 9.48 4.15
C ALA A 192 -21.10 10.28 3.78
N GLU A 193 -19.96 10.03 4.44
CA GLU A 193 -18.68 10.67 4.11
C GLU A 193 -18.14 10.12 2.80
N VAL A 194 -18.13 8.80 2.63
CA VAL A 194 -17.66 8.15 1.40
C VAL A 194 -18.46 8.61 0.19
N ASP A 195 -19.79 8.76 0.30
CA ASP A 195 -20.63 9.26 -0.79
C ASP A 195 -20.30 10.70 -1.22
N VAL A 196 -19.99 11.57 -0.26
CA VAL A 196 -19.53 12.94 -0.55
C VAL A 196 -18.16 12.93 -1.22
N LEU A 197 -17.22 12.13 -0.69
CA LEU A 197 -15.86 12.04 -1.21
C LEU A 197 -15.83 11.44 -2.62
N ILE A 198 -16.64 10.42 -2.92
CA ILE A 198 -16.77 9.84 -4.26
C ILE A 198 -17.17 10.90 -5.29
N LYS A 199 -18.15 11.75 -4.95
CA LYS A 199 -18.59 12.84 -5.85
C LYS A 199 -17.47 13.84 -6.07
N ARG A 200 -16.84 14.32 -5.00
CA ARG A 200 -15.74 15.29 -5.08
C ARG A 200 -14.54 14.75 -5.87
N VAL A 201 -14.11 13.52 -5.58
CA VAL A 201 -13.00 12.88 -6.32
C VAL A 201 -13.37 12.71 -7.78
N SER A 202 -14.61 12.29 -8.11
CA SER A 202 -15.07 12.15 -9.49
C SER A 202 -15.03 13.49 -10.25
N GLU A 203 -15.38 14.60 -9.61
CA GLU A 203 -15.30 15.94 -10.19
C GLU A 203 -13.83 16.36 -10.44
N ILE A 204 -12.96 16.10 -9.47
CA ILE A 204 -11.52 16.42 -9.58
C ILE A 204 -10.89 15.64 -10.73
N VAL A 205 -11.04 14.32 -10.77
CA VAL A 205 -10.41 13.51 -11.83
C VAL A 205 -10.96 13.82 -13.21
N LYS A 206 -12.25 14.20 -13.33
CA LYS A 206 -12.83 14.71 -14.57
C LYS A 206 -12.15 16.02 -15.02
N ALA A 207 -11.96 16.95 -14.09
CA ALA A 207 -11.28 18.22 -14.36
C ALA A 207 -9.81 18.01 -14.74
N SER A 208 -9.17 16.94 -14.25
CA SER A 208 -7.80 16.56 -14.57
C SER A 208 -7.69 15.74 -15.89
N GLY A 209 -8.77 15.54 -16.64
CA GLY A 209 -8.73 14.89 -17.97
C GLY A 209 -9.09 13.39 -17.99
N ALA A 210 -9.79 12.87 -16.97
CA ALA A 210 -10.19 11.46 -16.97
C ALA A 210 -11.05 11.11 -18.20
N SER A 211 -10.62 10.11 -18.97
CA SER A 211 -11.36 9.59 -20.15
C SER A 211 -12.42 8.56 -19.76
N SER A 212 -12.26 7.89 -18.62
CA SER A 212 -13.25 6.95 -18.08
C SER A 212 -13.23 6.91 -16.56
N ILE A 213 -14.40 6.71 -15.95
CA ILE A 213 -14.54 6.54 -14.49
C ILE A 213 -15.55 5.41 -14.24
N ARG A 214 -15.12 4.41 -13.48
CA ARG A 214 -15.98 3.37 -12.91
C ARG A 214 -15.90 3.42 -11.40
N ILE A 215 -17.03 3.27 -10.73
CA ILE A 215 -17.13 3.27 -9.27
C ILE A 215 -17.63 1.88 -8.87
N SER A 216 -16.91 1.21 -7.97
CA SER A 216 -17.28 -0.13 -7.51
C SER A 216 -18.68 -0.11 -6.86
N GLN A 217 -19.52 -1.07 -7.27
CA GLN A 217 -20.89 -1.23 -6.78
C GLN A 217 -20.99 -2.31 -5.68
N SER A 218 -19.96 -3.15 -5.56
CA SER A 218 -19.87 -4.20 -4.56
C SER A 218 -18.44 -4.37 -4.04
N GLU A 219 -18.28 -5.15 -2.97
CA GLU A 219 -16.97 -5.53 -2.45
C GLU A 219 -16.20 -6.39 -3.45
N GLU A 220 -16.88 -7.26 -4.17
CA GLU A 220 -16.29 -8.13 -5.20
C GLU A 220 -15.69 -7.27 -6.33
N GLU A 221 -16.43 -6.27 -6.83
CA GLU A 221 -15.92 -5.38 -7.87
C GLU A 221 -14.75 -4.53 -7.37
N ARG A 222 -14.82 -4.03 -6.15
CA ARG A 222 -13.69 -3.34 -5.51
C ARG A 222 -12.45 -4.23 -5.43
N ASN A 223 -12.62 -5.47 -4.98
CA ASN A 223 -11.53 -6.43 -4.89
C ASN A 223 -10.96 -6.78 -6.28
N GLN A 224 -11.79 -6.83 -7.33
CA GLN A 224 -11.37 -7.03 -8.70
C GLN A 224 -10.50 -5.87 -9.20
N PHE A 225 -10.84 -4.61 -8.88
CA PHE A 225 -9.99 -3.47 -9.22
C PHE A 225 -8.59 -3.60 -8.60
N TRP A 226 -8.51 -4.03 -7.35
CA TRP A 226 -7.23 -4.23 -6.67
C TRP A 226 -6.47 -5.48 -7.12
N ALA A 227 -7.17 -6.51 -7.57
CA ALA A 227 -6.55 -7.78 -7.94
C ALA A 227 -5.51 -7.59 -9.07
N GLY A 228 -5.82 -6.80 -10.11
CA GLY A 228 -4.89 -6.50 -11.19
C GLY A 228 -3.64 -5.77 -10.67
N ARG A 229 -3.80 -4.73 -9.85
CA ARG A 229 -2.68 -3.97 -9.30
C ARG A 229 -1.79 -4.82 -8.37
N LYS A 230 -2.41 -5.62 -7.51
CA LYS A 230 -1.68 -6.53 -6.60
C LYS A 230 -0.96 -7.65 -7.35
N SER A 231 -1.39 -7.97 -8.56
CA SER A 231 -0.79 -8.99 -9.42
C SER A 231 0.25 -8.44 -10.41
N ALA A 232 0.61 -7.14 -10.35
CA ALA A 232 1.50 -6.51 -11.32
C ALA A 232 2.87 -7.24 -11.43
N PHE A 233 3.49 -7.60 -10.31
CA PHE A 233 4.76 -8.33 -10.31
C PHE A 233 4.68 -9.70 -10.99
N PRO A 234 3.78 -10.62 -10.60
CA PRO A 234 3.66 -11.90 -11.30
C PRO A 234 3.19 -11.74 -12.75
N ALA A 235 2.43 -10.69 -13.08
CA ALA A 235 2.02 -10.40 -14.44
C ALA A 235 3.22 -10.02 -15.32
N VAL A 236 4.10 -9.12 -14.85
CA VAL A 236 5.35 -8.76 -15.53
C VAL A 236 6.29 -9.97 -15.64
N GLY A 237 6.37 -10.81 -14.60
CA GLY A 237 7.17 -12.04 -14.62
C GLY A 237 6.76 -13.05 -15.69
N ARG A 238 5.52 -12.98 -16.21
CA ARG A 238 5.10 -13.77 -17.38
C ARG A 238 5.66 -13.24 -18.71
N ILE A 239 5.91 -11.93 -18.78
CA ILE A 239 6.46 -11.28 -19.97
C ILE A 239 7.99 -11.44 -19.99
N SER A 240 8.63 -11.22 -18.83
CA SER A 240 10.06 -11.36 -18.66
C SER A 240 10.34 -12.05 -17.32
N PRO A 241 10.90 -13.28 -17.34
CA PRO A 241 11.24 -14.02 -16.11
C PRO A 241 12.25 -13.27 -15.23
N ASP A 242 13.15 -12.53 -15.88
CA ASP A 242 14.18 -11.71 -15.23
C ASP A 242 13.84 -10.24 -15.42
N TYR A 243 13.69 -9.50 -14.32
CA TYR A 243 13.49 -8.06 -14.33
C TYR A 243 14.10 -7.41 -13.09
N LEU A 244 14.51 -6.16 -13.24
CA LEU A 244 15.02 -5.33 -12.16
C LEU A 244 13.92 -4.39 -11.71
N CYS A 245 13.53 -4.49 -10.43
CA CYS A 245 12.62 -3.53 -9.80
C CYS A 245 13.46 -2.40 -9.20
N MET A 246 13.07 -1.17 -9.51
CA MET A 246 13.67 0.03 -8.93
C MET A 246 12.60 0.87 -8.26
N ASP A 247 12.84 1.27 -7.02
CA ASP A 247 11.99 2.18 -6.27
C ASP A 247 12.60 3.57 -6.19
N GLY A 248 11.73 4.58 -6.17
CA GLY A 248 12.13 5.97 -5.98
C GLY A 248 11.04 6.76 -5.27
N THR A 249 11.46 7.70 -4.44
CA THR A 249 10.55 8.61 -3.73
C THR A 249 10.72 10.02 -4.27
N ILE A 250 9.62 10.66 -4.63
CA ILE A 250 9.59 12.01 -5.18
C ILE A 250 8.56 12.89 -4.45
N PRO A 251 8.75 14.21 -4.42
CA PRO A 251 7.70 15.12 -3.96
C PRO A 251 6.43 14.97 -4.83
N ARG A 252 5.25 14.85 -4.22
CA ARG A 252 3.98 14.64 -4.93
C ARG A 252 3.73 15.63 -6.06
N LYS A 253 4.05 16.92 -5.84
CA LYS A 253 3.91 17.97 -6.88
C LYS A 253 4.80 17.78 -8.10
N ALA A 254 5.87 16.99 -7.98
CA ALA A 254 6.79 16.69 -9.08
C ALA A 254 6.38 15.43 -9.86
N LEU A 255 5.31 14.74 -9.44
CA LEU A 255 4.90 13.46 -10.04
C LEU A 255 4.65 13.57 -11.55
N PRO A 256 3.86 14.53 -12.09
CA PRO A 256 3.61 14.62 -13.53
C PRO A 256 4.89 14.82 -14.36
N GLU A 257 5.79 15.69 -13.88
CA GLU A 257 7.07 15.96 -14.54
C GLU A 257 7.99 14.73 -14.51
N MET A 258 8.08 14.07 -13.34
CA MET A 258 8.93 12.89 -13.19
C MET A 258 8.48 11.73 -14.07
N LEU A 259 7.18 11.46 -14.15
CA LEU A 259 6.62 10.44 -15.02
C LEU A 259 6.97 10.69 -16.49
N THR A 260 6.92 11.96 -16.91
CA THR A 260 7.36 12.36 -18.26
C THR A 260 8.83 12.08 -18.50
N ARG A 261 9.70 12.47 -17.55
CA ARG A 261 11.16 12.24 -17.64
C ARG A 261 11.49 10.75 -17.68
N MET A 262 10.80 9.94 -16.88
CA MET A 262 11.00 8.47 -16.89
C MET A 262 10.64 7.88 -18.25
N SER A 263 9.50 8.27 -18.83
CA SER A 263 9.08 7.80 -20.15
C SER A 263 10.10 8.16 -21.24
N VAL A 264 10.63 9.40 -21.23
CA VAL A 264 11.67 9.84 -22.19
C VAL A 264 12.95 9.06 -22.00
N SER A 265 13.43 8.88 -20.76
CA SER A 265 14.66 8.13 -20.47
C SER A 265 14.55 6.67 -20.90
N TYR A 266 13.43 6.02 -20.65
CA TYR A 266 13.16 4.65 -21.09
C TYR A 266 13.20 4.51 -22.62
N THR A 267 12.59 5.45 -23.34
CA THR A 267 12.61 5.46 -24.81
C THR A 267 14.03 5.59 -25.35
N HIS A 268 14.87 6.43 -24.74
CA HIS A 268 16.27 6.62 -25.14
C HIS A 268 17.11 5.36 -24.88
N LEU A 269 16.94 4.70 -23.75
CA LEU A 269 17.65 3.45 -23.44
C LEU A 269 17.28 2.34 -24.43
N ARG A 270 16.01 2.18 -24.76
CA ARG A 270 15.53 1.20 -25.75
C ARG A 270 16.10 1.46 -27.15
N ALA A 271 16.23 2.73 -27.55
CA ALA A 271 16.80 3.09 -28.85
C ALA A 271 18.29 2.71 -28.94
N HIS A 272 19.03 2.71 -27.84
CA HIS A 272 20.43 2.28 -27.79
C HIS A 272 20.60 0.75 -27.84
N GLU A 273 19.69 -0.01 -27.24
CA GLU A 273 19.74 -1.48 -27.26
C GLU A 273 19.44 -2.06 -28.65
N THR A 274 18.58 -1.41 -29.45
CA THR A 274 18.22 -1.88 -30.81
C THR A 274 19.27 -1.62 -31.87
N THR A 275 20.35 -0.87 -31.57
CA THR A 275 21.44 -0.59 -32.52
C THR A 275 22.65 -1.53 -32.37
N ASN A 276 22.62 -2.49 -31.46
CA ASN A 276 23.73 -3.42 -31.18
C ASN A 276 23.45 -4.88 -31.58
N TYR A 277 22.48 -5.13 -32.47
CA TYR A 277 22.25 -6.44 -33.09
C TYR A 277 22.22 -6.37 -34.61
#